data_2d4c84edbde233591b0a2fb5241d8e81
#
_entry.id   2d4c84edbde233591b0a2fb5241d8e81
#
_cell.length_a   1.000
_cell.length_b   1.000
_cell.length_c   1.000
_cell.angle_alpha   90.00
_cell.angle_beta   90.00
_cell.angle_gamma   90.00
#
_symmetry.space_group_name_H-M   'P 1'
#
loop_
_entity.id
_entity.type
_entity.pdbx_description
1 polymer ?
#
loop_
_entity_poly.entity_id
_entity_poly.type
_entity_poly.pdbx_seq_one_letter_code
_entity_poly.pdbx_strand_id
1 'polypeptide(L)'
;MLRLMLAAIVLAVSQSAVEVCFGWTKVTGSVNIKQYYDTNETSWTYNTTKRTIHLCVGDTTYNITDNNVTYIRHSKQGDSEVNATLTGKFFPKWKRQNEHRSHMGDLYNAMDVYEENRTRKSYDIRLKNSAVDGKCGVFTVMVPLGKTRTRKSYDIRLKNSAVES
;
A
#
# COMPACT_ATOMS: atom_id res chain seq x y z
N MET A 1 -5.31 -26.47 27.84
CA MET A 1 -6.30 -26.52 26.76
C MET A 1 -6.70 -25.13 26.22
N LEU A 2 -7.05 -24.16 27.07
CA LEU A 2 -7.49 -22.81 26.63
C LEU A 2 -6.44 -22.05 25.75
N ARG A 3 -5.14 -22.17 26.07
CA ARG A 3 -4.06 -21.51 25.29
C ARG A 3 -3.85 -22.10 23.89
N LEU A 4 -4.12 -23.38 23.69
CA LEU A 4 -4.06 -24.04 22.38
C LEU A 4 -5.25 -23.64 21.50
N MET A 5 -6.42 -23.41 22.07
CA MET A 5 -7.60 -22.93 21.35
C MET A 5 -7.44 -21.49 20.87
N LEU A 6 -6.85 -20.60 21.69
CA LEU A 6 -6.56 -19.22 21.30
C LEU A 6 -5.54 -19.14 20.16
N ALA A 7 -4.50 -19.98 20.17
CA ALA A 7 -3.53 -20.03 19.07
C ALA A 7 -4.15 -20.52 17.76
N ALA A 8 -5.08 -21.48 17.82
CA ALA A 8 -5.78 -21.97 16.63
C ALA A 8 -6.73 -20.92 16.04
N ILE A 9 -7.40 -20.11 16.87
CA ILE A 9 -8.27 -19.03 16.40
C ILE A 9 -7.47 -17.93 15.73
N VAL A 10 -6.31 -17.53 16.29
CA VAL A 10 -5.43 -16.52 15.67
C VAL A 10 -4.87 -17.00 14.33
N LEU A 11 -4.53 -18.29 14.21
CA LEU A 11 -4.07 -18.87 12.95
C LEU A 11 -5.18 -18.95 11.88
N ALA A 12 -6.42 -19.25 12.29
CA ALA A 12 -7.55 -19.31 11.36
C ALA A 12 -7.93 -17.93 10.82
N VAL A 13 -7.92 -16.88 11.66
CA VAL A 13 -8.19 -15.50 11.24
C VAL A 13 -7.10 -14.98 10.29
N SER A 14 -5.83 -15.36 10.52
CA SER A 14 -4.75 -14.96 9.61
C SER A 14 -4.84 -15.64 8.23
N GLN A 15 -5.37 -16.86 8.17
CA GLN A 15 -5.55 -17.56 6.89
C GLN A 15 -6.69 -16.98 6.05
N SER A 16 -7.80 -16.59 6.66
CA SER A 16 -8.93 -15.99 5.92
C SER A 16 -8.58 -14.63 5.30
N ALA A 17 -7.83 -13.79 6.01
CA ALA A 17 -7.39 -12.49 5.47
C ALA A 17 -6.40 -12.64 4.30
N VAL A 18 -5.58 -13.69 4.29
CA VAL A 18 -4.66 -14.01 3.20
C VAL A 18 -5.44 -14.54 1.98
N GLU A 19 -6.46 -15.37 2.17
CA GLU A 19 -7.28 -15.90 1.09
C GLU A 19 -8.03 -14.80 0.34
N VAL A 20 -8.48 -13.73 1.01
CA VAL A 20 -9.14 -12.59 0.38
C VAL A 20 -8.19 -11.83 -0.56
N CYS A 21 -6.91 -11.69 -0.21
CA CYS A 21 -5.91 -11.05 -1.07
C CYS A 21 -5.34 -11.98 -2.16
N PHE A 22 -5.31 -13.26 -1.92
CA PHE A 22 -4.70 -14.26 -2.81
C PHE A 22 -5.72 -15.17 -3.49
N GLY A 23 -7.01 -15.00 -3.23
CA GLY A 23 -8.04 -15.69 -4.00
C GLY A 23 -7.78 -15.49 -5.49
N TRP A 24 -7.45 -16.58 -6.17
CA TRP A 24 -7.02 -16.66 -7.58
C TRP A 24 -8.14 -16.28 -8.56
N THR A 25 -9.07 -15.45 -8.18
CA THR A 25 -10.01 -14.87 -9.12
C THR A 25 -9.24 -13.89 -9.99
N LYS A 26 -9.20 -14.17 -11.28
CA LYS A 26 -8.66 -13.30 -12.33
C LYS A 26 -9.07 -11.86 -12.04
N VAL A 27 -8.13 -11.07 -11.46
CA VAL A 27 -8.37 -9.65 -11.19
C VAL A 27 -8.40 -8.95 -12.53
N THR A 28 -9.59 -8.81 -13.11
CA THR A 28 -9.84 -8.07 -14.34
C THR A 28 -10.14 -6.59 -14.06
N GLY A 29 -10.00 -6.17 -12.81
CA GLY A 29 -10.17 -4.77 -12.39
C GLY A 29 -8.97 -3.92 -12.76
N SER A 30 -9.23 -2.71 -13.21
CA SER A 30 -8.18 -1.70 -13.40
C SER A 30 -7.55 -1.36 -12.05
N VAL A 31 -6.22 -1.44 -11.98
CA VAL A 31 -5.45 -1.14 -10.78
C VAL A 31 -5.33 0.38 -10.63
N ASN A 32 -6.08 0.98 -9.70
CA ASN A 32 -6.11 2.42 -9.45
C ASN A 32 -5.66 2.72 -8.02
N ILE A 33 -4.44 3.29 -7.87
CA ILE A 33 -3.87 3.62 -6.56
C ILE A 33 -4.62 4.78 -5.89
N LYS A 34 -5.18 5.74 -6.65
CA LYS A 34 -6.01 6.81 -6.12
C LYS A 34 -7.25 6.22 -5.44
N GLN A 35 -7.96 5.33 -6.12
CA GLN A 35 -9.13 4.64 -5.56
C GLN A 35 -8.79 3.82 -4.31
N TYR A 36 -7.61 3.21 -4.28
CA TYR A 36 -7.14 2.48 -3.09
C TYR A 36 -6.99 3.38 -1.87
N TYR A 37 -6.45 4.60 -2.05
CA TYR A 37 -6.25 5.57 -0.95
C TYR A 37 -7.49 6.45 -0.68
N ASP A 38 -8.50 6.43 -1.54
CA ASP A 38 -9.77 7.16 -1.37
C ASP A 38 -10.68 6.43 -0.37
N THR A 39 -10.31 6.51 0.90
CA THR A 39 -10.97 5.80 2.00
C THR A 39 -10.63 6.44 3.34
N ASN A 40 -11.54 6.29 4.30
CA ASN A 40 -11.31 6.68 5.70
C ASN A 40 -10.64 5.55 6.52
N GLU A 41 -10.41 4.40 5.92
CA GLU A 41 -9.81 3.27 6.59
C GLU A 41 -8.29 3.36 6.63
N THR A 42 -7.68 2.88 7.70
CA THR A 42 -6.23 2.68 7.75
C THR A 42 -5.84 1.46 6.92
N SER A 43 -4.83 1.64 6.09
CA SER A 43 -4.23 0.56 5.29
C SER A 43 -2.95 0.06 5.95
N TRP A 44 -3.01 -1.13 6.54
CA TRP A 44 -1.89 -1.74 7.26
C TRP A 44 -0.98 -2.56 6.36
N THR A 45 0.33 -2.42 6.54
CA THR A 45 1.30 -3.30 5.91
C THR A 45 1.32 -4.65 6.63
N TYR A 46 0.64 -5.64 6.05
CA TYR A 46 0.55 -7.00 6.58
C TYR A 46 1.84 -7.79 6.39
N ASN A 47 2.47 -7.66 5.20
CA ASN A 47 3.73 -8.31 4.89
C ASN A 47 4.59 -7.42 4.00
N THR A 48 5.91 -7.51 4.16
CA THR A 48 6.86 -6.73 3.36
C THR A 48 8.15 -7.51 3.13
N THR A 49 8.72 -7.37 1.95
CA THR A 49 10.07 -7.88 1.65
C THR A 49 11.17 -6.89 2.08
N LYS A 50 10.80 -5.73 2.61
CA LYS A 50 11.74 -4.74 3.13
C LYS A 50 12.22 -5.17 4.51
N ARG A 51 13.54 -5.21 4.71
CA ARG A 51 14.12 -5.28 6.07
C ARG A 51 13.87 -3.93 6.76
N THR A 52 13.12 -3.94 7.86
CA THR A 52 12.74 -2.74 8.59
C THR A 52 12.70 -3.02 10.08
N ILE A 53 13.00 -2.00 10.89
CA ILE A 53 12.81 -1.97 12.34
C ILE A 53 11.42 -1.43 12.72
N HIS A 54 10.69 -0.87 11.75
CA HIS A 54 9.35 -0.37 11.97
C HIS A 54 8.35 -1.53 11.91
N LEU A 55 7.54 -1.63 12.94
CA LEU A 55 6.43 -2.58 13.06
C LEU A 55 5.09 -1.85 12.94
N CYS A 56 4.01 -2.57 12.70
CA CYS A 56 2.66 -2.03 12.67
C CYS A 56 2.56 -0.78 11.78
N VAL A 57 3.08 -0.86 10.55
CA VAL A 57 3.06 0.28 9.62
C VAL A 57 1.67 0.40 9.00
N GLY A 58 0.98 1.51 9.27
CA GLY A 58 -0.35 1.82 8.74
C GLY A 58 -0.39 3.22 8.13
N ASP A 59 -1.09 3.37 7.02
CA ASP A 59 -1.33 4.63 6.33
C ASP A 59 -2.80 5.01 6.44
N THR A 60 -3.11 6.17 7.06
CA THR A 60 -4.46 6.73 7.16
C THR A 60 -4.57 7.96 6.28
N THR A 61 -5.46 7.94 5.29
CA THR A 61 -5.68 9.08 4.39
C THR A 61 -6.30 10.24 5.17
N TYR A 62 -5.69 11.41 5.03
CA TYR A 62 -6.18 12.66 5.63
C TYR A 62 -6.89 13.54 4.60
N ASN A 63 -6.33 13.64 3.39
CA ASN A 63 -6.89 14.42 2.30
C ASN A 63 -6.53 13.80 0.95
N ILE A 64 -7.44 13.85 -0.01
CA ILE A 64 -7.21 13.36 -1.36
C ILE A 64 -7.78 14.34 -2.38
N THR A 65 -7.01 14.57 -3.44
CA THR A 65 -7.38 15.41 -4.58
C THR A 65 -7.18 14.62 -5.88
N ASP A 66 -7.42 15.23 -7.02
CA ASP A 66 -7.18 14.57 -8.31
C ASP A 66 -5.73 14.18 -8.53
N ASN A 67 -4.78 14.97 -8.02
CA ASN A 67 -3.36 14.79 -8.29
C ASN A 67 -2.56 14.29 -7.08
N ASN A 68 -3.08 14.45 -5.87
CA ASN A 68 -2.32 14.19 -4.65
C ASN A 68 -3.16 13.48 -3.60
N VAL A 69 -2.48 12.75 -2.73
CA VAL A 69 -3.02 12.27 -1.46
C VAL A 69 -2.09 12.68 -0.32
N THR A 70 -2.67 13.16 0.78
CA THR A 70 -1.95 13.37 2.04
C THR A 70 -2.42 12.33 3.04
N TYR A 71 -1.49 11.63 3.66
CA TYR A 71 -1.79 10.58 4.64
C TYR A 71 -0.80 10.61 5.80
N ILE A 72 -1.26 10.13 6.94
CA ILE A 72 -0.43 9.97 8.12
C ILE A 72 0.02 8.50 8.15
N ARG A 73 1.33 8.30 8.19
CA ARG A 73 1.93 6.99 8.42
C ARG A 73 2.17 6.80 9.89
N HIS A 74 1.52 5.79 10.45
CA HIS A 74 1.74 5.30 11.79
C HIS A 74 2.72 4.14 11.74
N SER A 75 3.64 4.08 12.69
CA SER A 75 4.53 2.93 12.83
C SER A 75 5.03 2.81 14.26
N LYS A 76 5.51 1.62 14.62
CA LYS A 76 6.13 1.34 15.92
C LYS A 76 7.61 1.04 15.72
N GLN A 77 8.47 1.71 16.46
CA GLN A 77 9.91 1.47 16.50
C GLN A 77 10.32 1.15 17.94
N GLY A 78 10.58 -0.12 18.23
CA GLY A 78 10.65 -0.60 19.61
C GLY A 78 9.33 -0.34 20.32
N ASP A 79 9.35 0.34 21.47
CA ASP A 79 8.16 0.71 22.24
C ASP A 79 7.59 2.09 21.88
N SER A 80 8.25 2.83 21.00
CA SER A 80 7.84 4.19 20.61
C SER A 80 6.96 4.16 19.37
N GLU A 81 5.87 4.92 19.42
CA GLU A 81 5.06 5.24 18.24
C GLU A 81 5.68 6.38 17.45
N VAL A 82 5.75 6.23 16.14
CA VAL A 82 6.28 7.21 15.21
C VAL A 82 5.22 7.53 14.16
N ASN A 83 4.87 8.80 14.04
CA ASN A 83 3.94 9.29 13.04
C ASN A 83 4.66 10.21 12.06
N ALA A 84 4.36 10.08 10.77
CA ALA A 84 4.91 10.92 9.72
C ALA A 84 3.82 11.33 8.73
N THR A 85 3.74 12.63 8.44
CA THR A 85 2.88 13.14 7.38
C THR A 85 3.57 12.98 6.03
N LEU A 86 2.89 12.34 5.09
CA LEU A 86 3.39 12.03 3.76
C LEU A 86 2.44 12.57 2.70
N THR A 87 3.00 13.07 1.61
CA THR A 87 2.25 13.49 0.43
C THR A 87 2.64 12.62 -0.76
N GLY A 88 1.67 11.93 -1.33
CA GLY A 88 1.79 11.18 -2.58
C GLY A 88 1.30 12.02 -3.76
N LYS A 89 2.09 12.16 -4.81
CA LYS A 89 1.68 12.75 -6.10
C LYS A 89 1.40 11.63 -7.09
N PHE A 90 0.17 11.54 -7.55
CA PHE A 90 -0.25 10.51 -8.48
C PHE A 90 0.32 10.73 -9.88
N PHE A 91 0.67 9.65 -10.56
CA PHE A 91 1.00 9.68 -11.97
C PHE A 91 0.61 8.35 -12.66
N PRO A 92 0.28 8.37 -13.96
CA PRO A 92 -0.02 7.16 -14.70
C PRO A 92 1.26 6.35 -14.93
N LYS A 93 1.17 5.04 -14.84
CA LYS A 93 2.30 4.11 -14.99
C LYS A 93 3.00 4.18 -16.34
N TRP A 94 2.32 4.66 -17.34
CA TRP A 94 2.80 4.47 -18.69
C TRP A 94 3.49 5.72 -19.24
N LYS A 95 4.78 5.68 -19.30
CA LYS A 95 5.59 6.25 -20.35
C LYS A 95 6.62 5.21 -20.74
N ARG A 96 6.18 4.04 -21.19
CA ARG A 96 6.95 3.24 -22.15
C ARG A 96 6.46 3.61 -23.54
N GLN A 97 7.40 4.00 -24.36
CA GLN A 97 7.30 4.70 -25.63
C GLN A 97 6.59 3.96 -26.77
N ASN A 98 5.85 2.88 -26.65
CA ASN A 98 5.36 2.12 -27.82
C ASN A 98 4.03 1.37 -27.63
N GLU A 99 3.15 1.78 -26.71
CA GLU A 99 1.81 1.15 -26.69
C GLU A 99 0.74 2.14 -27.13
N HIS A 100 -0.02 1.73 -28.17
CA HIS A 100 -1.16 2.43 -28.72
C HIS A 100 -2.11 2.93 -27.63
N ARG A 101 -2.49 4.21 -27.73
CA ARG A 101 -3.51 4.87 -26.92
C ARG A 101 -4.82 4.06 -27.00
N SER A 102 -5.11 3.24 -26.03
CA SER A 102 -6.47 2.87 -25.72
C SER A 102 -7.05 3.94 -24.79
N HIS A 103 -8.21 4.46 -25.08
CA HIS A 103 -9.00 5.38 -24.27
C HIS A 103 -9.47 4.71 -22.96
N MET A 104 -8.53 4.30 -22.13
CA MET A 104 -8.83 3.92 -20.76
C MET A 104 -8.54 5.14 -19.91
N GLY A 105 -9.59 5.69 -19.30
CA GLY A 105 -9.56 6.86 -18.44
C GLY A 105 -8.43 6.82 -17.42
N ASP A 106 -7.99 7.96 -16.96
CA ASP A 106 -6.81 8.25 -16.12
C ASP A 106 -6.64 7.30 -14.93
N LEU A 107 -6.08 6.13 -15.21
CA LEU A 107 -5.81 5.12 -14.18
C LEU A 107 -4.44 5.38 -13.58
N TYR A 108 -4.45 6.07 -12.46
CA TYR A 108 -3.26 6.23 -11.65
C TYR A 108 -2.90 4.91 -10.97
N ASN A 109 -1.75 4.36 -11.26
CA ASN A 109 -1.28 3.15 -10.61
C ASN A 109 0.03 3.33 -9.86
N ALA A 110 0.54 4.55 -9.83
CA ALA A 110 1.76 4.91 -9.14
C ALA A 110 1.67 6.31 -8.53
N MET A 111 2.45 6.55 -7.49
CA MET A 111 2.67 7.87 -6.90
C MET A 111 4.10 8.04 -6.41
N ASP A 112 4.62 9.25 -6.53
CA ASP A 112 5.84 9.69 -5.86
C ASP A 112 5.50 10.19 -4.47
N VAL A 113 6.23 9.75 -3.46
CA VAL A 113 5.98 10.07 -2.06
C VAL A 113 7.05 10.99 -1.51
N TYR A 114 6.59 12.03 -0.82
CA TYR A 114 7.40 13.07 -0.18
C TYR A 114 7.06 13.10 1.31
N GLU A 115 8.06 13.26 2.15
CA GLU A 115 7.87 13.62 3.55
C GLU A 115 7.53 15.11 3.66
N GLU A 116 6.75 15.47 4.64
CA GLU A 116 6.45 16.85 4.95
C GLU A 116 7.75 17.67 5.06
N ASN A 117 7.74 18.88 4.49
CA ASN A 117 8.90 19.78 4.43
C ASN A 117 10.11 19.28 3.62
N ARG A 118 9.98 18.20 2.84
CA ARG A 118 11.03 17.74 1.92
C ARG A 118 10.66 17.99 0.47
N THR A 119 11.52 18.68 -0.24
CA THR A 119 11.38 18.90 -1.70
C THR A 119 11.82 17.68 -2.49
N ARG A 120 12.65 16.81 -1.91
CA ARG A 120 13.14 15.61 -2.57
C ARG A 120 12.21 14.43 -2.33
N LYS A 121 11.94 13.70 -3.39
CA LYS A 121 11.18 12.45 -3.34
C LYS A 121 11.83 11.44 -2.38
N SER A 122 11.05 10.92 -1.43
CA SER A 122 11.49 9.91 -0.46
C SER A 122 11.47 8.51 -1.08
N TYR A 123 10.39 8.17 -1.80
CA TYR A 123 10.25 6.91 -2.53
C TYR A 123 9.12 6.99 -3.56
N ASP A 124 9.03 6.04 -4.46
CA ASP A 124 7.82 5.82 -5.25
C ASP A 124 7.14 4.50 -4.88
N ILE A 125 5.82 4.47 -5.03
CA ILE A 125 4.99 3.31 -4.76
C ILE A 125 4.08 3.04 -5.95
N ARG A 126 3.91 1.75 -6.29
CA ARG A 126 3.07 1.30 -7.39
C ARG A 126 2.16 0.19 -6.92
N LEU A 127 0.88 0.38 -7.12
CA LEU A 127 -0.10 -0.68 -6.93
C LEU A 127 0.03 -1.68 -8.10
N LYS A 128 0.29 -2.93 -7.78
CA LYS A 128 0.47 -4.01 -8.76
C LYS A 128 -0.81 -4.79 -8.98
N ASN A 129 -1.52 -4.99 -7.90
CA ASN A 129 -2.76 -5.73 -7.87
C ASN A 129 -3.59 -5.29 -6.68
N SER A 130 -4.90 -5.36 -6.77
CA SER A 130 -5.82 -5.15 -5.65
C SER A 130 -6.97 -6.14 -5.72
N ALA A 131 -7.57 -6.45 -4.58
CA ALA A 131 -8.85 -7.15 -4.57
C ALA A 131 -9.93 -6.29 -5.25
N VAL A 132 -10.97 -6.95 -5.77
CA VAL A 132 -12.09 -6.28 -6.47
C VAL A 132 -12.80 -5.27 -5.55
N ASP A 133 -12.91 -5.60 -4.26
CA ASP A 133 -13.52 -4.75 -3.24
C ASP A 133 -12.58 -3.64 -2.71
N GLY A 134 -11.31 -3.60 -3.20
CA GLY A 134 -10.32 -2.64 -2.78
C GLY A 134 -9.82 -2.79 -1.33
N LYS A 135 -10.19 -3.86 -0.63
CA LYS A 135 -9.81 -4.08 0.77
C LYS A 135 -8.34 -4.44 0.95
N CYS A 136 -7.70 -4.96 -0.06
CA CYS A 136 -6.26 -5.24 -0.01
C CYS A 136 -5.55 -4.92 -1.33
N GLY A 137 -4.22 -4.75 -1.24
CA GLY A 137 -3.40 -4.46 -2.40
C GLY A 137 -1.97 -4.96 -2.27
N VAL A 138 -1.37 -5.30 -3.41
CA VAL A 138 0.05 -5.63 -3.54
C VAL A 138 0.78 -4.44 -4.15
N PHE A 139 1.77 -3.95 -3.44
CA PHE A 139 2.52 -2.77 -3.84
C PHE A 139 3.98 -3.09 -4.12
N THR A 140 4.56 -2.35 -5.05
CA THR A 140 6.01 -2.21 -5.19
C THR A 140 6.42 -0.87 -4.62
N VAL A 141 7.39 -0.86 -3.71
CA VAL A 141 7.97 0.33 -3.12
C VAL A 141 9.41 0.46 -3.61
N MET A 142 9.77 1.62 -4.16
CA MET A 142 11.09 1.89 -4.73
C MET A 142 11.73 3.09 -4.04
N VAL A 143 12.79 2.83 -3.28
CA VAL A 143 13.53 3.85 -2.51
C VAL A 143 14.82 4.19 -3.24
N PRO A 144 15.04 5.47 -3.63
CA PRO A 144 16.29 5.89 -4.24
C PRO A 144 17.46 5.70 -3.25
N LEU A 145 18.53 5.07 -3.70
CA LEU A 145 19.80 4.92 -2.98
C LEU A 145 20.89 5.69 -3.73
N GLY A 146 20.95 7.00 -3.52
CA GLY A 146 21.86 7.87 -4.27
C GLY A 146 21.36 8.18 -5.67
N LYS A 147 22.29 8.44 -6.62
CA LYS A 147 21.94 8.91 -7.98
C LYS A 147 21.50 7.80 -8.94
N THR A 148 22.04 6.59 -8.80
CA THR A 148 21.91 5.53 -9.81
C THR A 148 21.28 4.24 -9.31
N ARG A 149 21.14 4.06 -8.00
CA ARG A 149 20.62 2.84 -7.39
C ARG A 149 19.24 3.04 -6.81
N THR A 150 18.41 2.03 -6.92
CA THR A 150 17.08 1.99 -6.31
C THR A 150 16.90 0.65 -5.59
N ARG A 151 16.49 0.70 -4.32
CA ARG A 151 16.07 -0.48 -3.59
C ARG A 151 14.58 -0.71 -3.82
N LYS A 152 14.24 -1.90 -4.28
CA LYS A 152 12.87 -2.34 -4.53
C LYS A 152 12.43 -3.30 -3.43
N SER A 153 11.21 -3.13 -2.95
CA SER A 153 10.53 -4.06 -2.05
C SER A 153 9.07 -4.23 -2.47
N TYR A 154 8.42 -5.24 -1.90
CA TYR A 154 7.01 -5.52 -2.11
C TYR A 154 6.30 -5.49 -0.77
N ASP A 155 5.14 -4.84 -0.74
CA ASP A 155 4.26 -4.77 0.42
C ASP A 155 2.90 -5.37 0.06
N ILE A 156 2.36 -6.15 0.99
CA ILE A 156 0.95 -6.54 1.00
C ILE A 156 0.29 -5.68 2.05
N ARG A 157 -0.78 -4.98 1.67
CA ARG A 157 -1.50 -4.07 2.55
C ARG A 157 -2.96 -4.44 2.63
N LEU A 158 -3.51 -4.36 3.84
CA LEU A 158 -4.90 -4.67 4.17
C LEU A 158 -5.56 -3.44 4.79
N LYS A 159 -6.81 -3.15 4.43
CA LYS A 159 -7.64 -2.17 5.12
C LYS A 159 -8.25 -2.78 6.38
N ASN A 160 -8.68 -1.94 7.33
CA ASN A 160 -9.31 -2.42 8.57
C ASN A 160 -10.45 -3.40 8.29
N SER A 161 -11.32 -3.10 7.34
CA SER A 161 -12.46 -3.95 6.96
C SER A 161 -12.07 -5.34 6.42
N ALA A 162 -10.81 -5.53 6.00
CA ALA A 162 -10.29 -6.83 5.59
C ALA A 162 -9.77 -7.67 6.76
N VAL A 163 -9.51 -7.03 7.91
CA VAL A 163 -8.98 -7.69 9.11
C VAL A 163 -10.11 -8.15 10.04
N GLU A 164 -11.25 -7.45 9.98
CA GLU A 164 -12.42 -7.68 10.83
C GLU A 164 -13.41 -8.69 10.22
N SER A 165 -13.21 -9.13 9.01
CA SER A 165 -14.04 -10.12 8.30
C SER A 165 -13.44 -11.52 8.40
#